data_184bdf038433dac951b6d2615f9d720f
#
_entry.id   184bdf038433dac951b6d2615f9d720f
#
_cell.length_a   1.000
_cell.length_b   1.000
_cell.length_c   1.000
_cell.angle_alpha   90.00
_cell.angle_beta   90.00
_cell.angle_gamma   90.00
#
_symmetry.space_group_name_H-M   'P 1'
#
loop_
_entity.id
_entity.type
_entity.pdbx_description
1 polymer ?
#
loop_
_entity_poly.entity_id
_entity_poly.type
_entity_poly.pdbx_seq_one_letter_code
_entity_poly.pdbx_strand_id
1 'polypeptide(L)'
;MIVNSEFRVLVRFSINSFLSVIVLALCLMFSWRTLSETNFLFTQLYEYNEIDEQITKYGPQNRNRIGFETTTKAERVIIFERLVEAVNNSGMGLEEIVYRAPSGEIIDTFLTQPEIDHLNDVARLVGYINKTLLYLTAFLFFVVMFCWTCKVRKNINIWRPYTAGKSFVGMLALLLLCFAIVSVIGPQRVFYSLHEWVFSGMAPWHFYFQDSLMTTMLTEPLFGSISILLVATAFAIWFFLSVLIKRILG
;
A
#
# COMPACT_ATOMS: atom_id res chain seq x y z
N MET A 1 30.17 33.23 -16.56
CA MET A 1 29.26 33.23 -15.41
C MET A 1 29.58 32.02 -14.54
N ILE A 2 30.32 32.21 -13.46
CA ILE A 2 30.75 31.12 -12.53
C ILE A 2 29.54 30.79 -11.67
N VAL A 3 28.77 29.77 -12.08
CA VAL A 3 27.72 29.22 -11.23
C VAL A 3 28.40 28.66 -9.98
N ASN A 4 28.10 29.24 -8.82
CA ASN A 4 28.72 28.95 -7.53
C ASN A 4 28.68 27.42 -7.26
N SER A 5 29.79 26.86 -6.82
CA SER A 5 29.92 25.39 -6.56
C SER A 5 28.85 24.89 -5.60
N GLU A 6 28.47 25.69 -4.63
CA GLU A 6 27.40 25.39 -3.66
C GLU A 6 26.02 25.30 -4.31
N PHE A 7 25.69 26.19 -5.24
CA PHE A 7 24.44 26.15 -6.00
C PHE A 7 24.32 24.83 -6.82
N ARG A 8 25.41 24.40 -7.46
CA ARG A 8 25.41 23.10 -8.18
C ARG A 8 25.22 21.90 -7.26
N VAL A 9 25.79 21.93 -6.06
CA VAL A 9 25.62 20.87 -5.06
C VAL A 9 24.16 20.85 -4.59
N LEU A 10 23.58 22.00 -4.29
CA LEU A 10 22.19 22.11 -3.86
C LEU A 10 21.21 21.61 -4.94
N VAL A 11 21.38 22.03 -6.19
CA VAL A 11 20.54 21.58 -7.31
C VAL A 11 20.63 20.07 -7.51
N ARG A 12 21.84 19.50 -7.45
CA ARG A 12 22.02 18.04 -7.54
C ARG A 12 21.38 17.30 -6.39
N PHE A 13 21.49 17.81 -5.17
CA PHE A 13 20.86 17.23 -4.00
C PHE A 13 19.33 17.23 -4.15
N SER A 14 18.74 18.35 -4.55
CA SER A 14 17.28 18.49 -4.75
C SER A 14 16.76 17.55 -5.83
N ILE A 15 17.43 17.45 -6.98
CA ILE A 15 17.05 16.52 -8.06
C ILE A 15 17.14 15.07 -7.59
N ASN A 16 18.22 14.69 -6.92
CA ASN A 16 18.39 13.31 -6.43
C ASN A 16 17.35 12.96 -5.38
N SER A 17 17.04 13.87 -4.46
CA SER A 17 16.00 13.68 -3.45
C SER A 17 14.63 13.50 -4.10
N PHE A 18 14.28 14.34 -5.07
CA PHE A 18 13.02 14.25 -5.80
C PHE A 18 12.89 12.91 -6.57
N LEU A 19 13.93 12.51 -7.27
CA LEU A 19 13.95 11.22 -7.98
C LEU A 19 13.86 10.04 -7.00
N SER A 20 14.50 10.11 -5.83
CA SER A 20 14.42 9.07 -4.81
C SER A 20 13.00 8.92 -4.26
N VAL A 21 12.27 10.03 -4.07
CA VAL A 21 10.86 10.00 -3.65
C VAL A 21 9.99 9.35 -4.73
N ILE A 22 10.19 9.70 -6.01
CA ILE A 22 9.47 9.06 -7.12
C ILE A 22 9.74 7.55 -7.15
N VAL A 23 11.00 7.14 -7.05
CA VAL A 23 11.36 5.71 -7.05
C VAL A 23 10.74 4.99 -5.85
N LEU A 24 10.72 5.61 -4.67
CA LEU A 24 10.07 5.04 -3.49
C LEU A 24 8.56 4.87 -3.72
N ALA A 25 7.88 5.89 -4.24
CA ALA A 25 6.47 5.81 -4.58
C ALA A 25 6.19 4.67 -5.57
N LEU A 26 7.03 4.54 -6.61
CA LEU A 26 6.98 3.43 -7.57
C LEU A 26 7.15 2.06 -6.88
N CYS A 27 8.10 1.95 -5.96
CA CYS A 27 8.35 0.71 -5.23
C CYS A 27 7.17 0.34 -4.31
N LEU A 28 6.56 1.30 -3.61
CA LEU A 28 5.40 1.07 -2.77
C LEU A 28 4.21 0.53 -3.57
N MET A 29 3.99 1.06 -4.76
CA MET A 29 2.88 0.62 -5.58
C MET A 29 3.15 -0.71 -6.29
N PHE A 30 4.39 -0.95 -6.70
CA PHE A 30 4.76 -2.26 -7.19
C PHE A 30 4.61 -3.33 -6.10
N SER A 31 4.95 -2.96 -4.86
CA SER A 31 4.71 -3.78 -3.67
C SER A 31 3.23 -4.09 -3.48
N TRP A 32 2.35 -3.07 -3.54
CA TRP A 32 0.90 -3.26 -3.49
C TRP A 32 0.44 -4.28 -4.54
N ARG A 33 0.82 -4.07 -5.81
CA ARG A 33 0.41 -4.95 -6.90
C ARG A 33 0.86 -6.39 -6.69
N THR A 34 2.14 -6.59 -6.34
CA THR A 34 2.69 -7.92 -6.10
C THR A 34 2.02 -8.61 -4.90
N LEU A 35 1.80 -7.87 -3.82
CA LEU A 35 1.15 -8.43 -2.64
C LEU A 35 -0.34 -8.68 -2.86
N SER A 36 -1.03 -7.84 -3.63
CA SER A 36 -2.44 -8.08 -3.97
C SER A 36 -2.64 -9.35 -4.80
N GLU A 37 -1.70 -9.70 -5.69
CA GLU A 37 -1.72 -10.97 -6.45
C GLU A 37 -1.55 -12.21 -5.54
N THR A 38 -0.97 -12.05 -4.36
CA THR A 38 -0.81 -13.09 -3.33
C THR A 38 -1.76 -12.92 -2.16
N ASN A 39 -2.81 -12.13 -2.34
CA ASN A 39 -3.80 -11.85 -1.31
C ASN A 39 -3.19 -11.29 -0.01
N PHE A 40 -2.12 -10.48 -0.14
CA PHE A 40 -1.36 -9.91 0.97
C PHE A 40 -0.90 -10.95 2.00
N LEU A 41 -0.71 -12.20 1.59
CA LEU A 41 -0.42 -13.34 2.47
C LEU A 41 -1.47 -13.51 3.59
N PHE A 42 -2.73 -13.19 3.30
CA PHE A 42 -3.81 -13.16 4.29
C PHE A 42 -3.96 -14.49 5.05
N THR A 43 -3.78 -15.63 4.38
CA THR A 43 -3.86 -16.96 5.01
C THR A 43 -2.86 -17.12 6.15
N GLN A 44 -1.64 -16.57 5.99
CA GLN A 44 -0.59 -16.59 7.01
C GLN A 44 -0.85 -15.55 8.09
N LEU A 45 -1.28 -14.34 7.68
CA LEU A 45 -1.61 -13.26 8.60
C LEU A 45 -2.87 -13.55 9.41
N TYR A 46 -3.76 -14.40 8.92
CA TYR A 46 -4.97 -14.83 9.61
C TYR A 46 -4.66 -15.45 10.96
N GLU A 47 -3.72 -16.40 11.00
CA GLU A 47 -3.28 -17.05 12.24
C GLU A 47 -2.48 -16.07 13.11
N TYR A 48 -1.54 -15.34 12.51
CA TYR A 48 -0.65 -14.42 13.22
C TYR A 48 -1.41 -13.31 13.95
N ASN A 49 -2.51 -12.83 13.37
CA ASN A 49 -3.33 -11.75 13.95
C ASN A 49 -4.59 -12.28 14.69
N GLU A 50 -4.68 -13.59 14.96
CA GLU A 50 -5.76 -14.21 15.73
C GLU A 50 -7.16 -13.82 15.22
N ILE A 51 -7.34 -13.76 13.89
CA ILE A 51 -8.58 -13.27 13.26
C ILE A 51 -9.76 -14.18 13.62
N ASP A 52 -9.53 -15.47 13.81
CA ASP A 52 -10.57 -16.42 14.21
C ASP A 52 -11.16 -16.08 15.58
N GLU A 53 -10.30 -15.72 16.52
CA GLU A 53 -10.72 -15.32 17.87
C GLU A 53 -11.53 -14.00 17.83
N GLN A 54 -11.11 -13.05 16.99
CA GLN A 54 -11.84 -11.80 16.80
C GLN A 54 -13.23 -12.05 16.24
N ILE A 55 -13.35 -12.90 15.21
CA ILE A 55 -14.64 -13.23 14.59
C ILE A 55 -15.52 -14.00 15.56
N THR A 56 -14.97 -14.97 16.29
CA THR A 56 -15.73 -15.74 17.30
C THR A 56 -16.26 -14.84 18.41
N LYS A 57 -15.47 -13.83 18.82
CA LYS A 57 -15.84 -12.91 19.91
C LYS A 57 -16.82 -11.84 19.47
N TYR A 58 -16.62 -11.25 18.33
CA TYR A 58 -17.34 -10.05 17.89
C TYR A 58 -18.39 -10.33 16.81
N GLY A 59 -18.26 -11.41 16.03
CA GLY A 59 -19.23 -11.81 15.01
C GLY A 59 -20.66 -11.92 15.56
N PRO A 60 -20.91 -12.62 16.68
CA PRO A 60 -22.24 -12.74 17.26
C PRO A 60 -22.86 -11.40 17.74
N GLN A 61 -22.02 -10.35 17.89
CA GLN A 61 -22.47 -9.04 18.32
C GLN A 61 -22.87 -8.11 17.16
N ASN A 62 -22.71 -8.58 15.92
CA ASN A 62 -23.10 -7.78 14.76
C ASN A 62 -24.64 -7.65 14.66
N ARG A 63 -25.12 -6.43 14.47
CA ARG A 63 -26.56 -6.10 14.43
C ARG A 63 -27.17 -6.25 13.04
N ASN A 64 -26.35 -6.21 12.01
CA ASN A 64 -26.78 -6.18 10.62
C ASN A 64 -26.62 -7.54 9.93
N ARG A 65 -25.69 -8.37 10.40
CA ARG A 65 -25.30 -9.65 9.79
C ARG A 65 -25.10 -10.70 10.87
N ILE A 66 -25.74 -11.84 10.72
CA ILE A 66 -25.69 -12.93 11.69
C ILE A 66 -25.00 -14.15 11.13
N GLY A 67 -24.44 -15.00 12.00
CA GLY A 67 -23.89 -16.30 11.60
C GLY A 67 -22.51 -16.25 10.95
N PHE A 68 -21.84 -15.10 10.87
CA PHE A 68 -20.51 -15.00 10.29
C PHE A 68 -19.45 -15.79 11.08
N GLU A 69 -19.61 -15.88 12.39
CA GLU A 69 -18.78 -16.67 13.30
C GLU A 69 -18.85 -18.18 13.01
N THR A 70 -19.90 -18.64 12.33
CA THR A 70 -20.05 -20.06 11.96
C THR A 70 -19.34 -20.42 10.65
N THR A 71 -18.85 -19.43 9.91
CA THR A 71 -18.17 -19.65 8.64
C THR A 71 -16.82 -20.31 8.84
N THR A 72 -16.32 -20.99 7.80
CA THR A 72 -14.99 -21.61 7.85
C THR A 72 -13.88 -20.58 7.55
N LYS A 73 -12.67 -20.87 8.00
CA LYS A 73 -11.48 -20.08 7.62
C LYS A 73 -11.34 -19.97 6.09
N ALA A 74 -11.60 -21.05 5.35
CA ALA A 74 -11.53 -21.05 3.89
C ALA A 74 -12.49 -20.03 3.27
N GLU A 75 -13.74 -19.95 3.77
CA GLU A 75 -14.72 -18.96 3.33
C GLU A 75 -14.24 -17.52 3.58
N ARG A 76 -13.68 -17.26 4.76
CA ARG A 76 -13.14 -15.93 5.13
C ARG A 76 -11.95 -15.51 4.27
N VAL A 77 -11.10 -16.47 3.88
CA VAL A 77 -10.00 -16.24 2.91
C VAL A 77 -10.57 -15.88 1.54
N ILE A 78 -11.60 -16.59 1.07
CA ILE A 78 -12.27 -16.29 -0.21
C ILE A 78 -12.91 -14.89 -0.18
N ILE A 79 -13.55 -14.51 0.93
CA ILE A 79 -14.13 -13.18 1.09
C ILE A 79 -13.05 -12.10 0.99
N PHE A 80 -11.92 -12.27 1.67
CA PHE A 80 -10.80 -11.34 1.60
C PHE A 80 -10.24 -11.22 0.17
N GLU A 81 -10.08 -12.35 -0.53
CA GLU A 81 -9.66 -12.39 -1.93
C GLU A 81 -10.60 -11.58 -2.84
N ARG A 82 -11.91 -11.77 -2.70
CA ARG A 82 -12.92 -11.00 -3.44
C ARG A 82 -12.89 -9.51 -3.13
N LEU A 83 -12.67 -9.13 -1.87
CA LEU A 83 -12.48 -7.73 -1.47
C LEU A 83 -11.26 -7.12 -2.19
N VAL A 84 -10.12 -7.81 -2.17
CA VAL A 84 -8.89 -7.37 -2.84
C VAL A 84 -9.10 -7.25 -4.35
N GLU A 85 -9.74 -8.24 -4.96
CA GLU A 85 -10.07 -8.24 -6.38
C GLU A 85 -10.98 -7.07 -6.76
N ALA A 86 -12.08 -6.86 -6.03
CA ALA A 86 -13.02 -5.78 -6.28
C ALA A 86 -12.36 -4.39 -6.14
N VAL A 87 -11.55 -4.18 -5.11
CA VAL A 87 -10.81 -2.91 -4.91
C VAL A 87 -9.84 -2.65 -6.07
N ASN A 88 -9.13 -3.67 -6.56
CA ASN A 88 -8.22 -3.53 -7.71
C ASN A 88 -8.98 -3.38 -9.04
N ASN A 89 -10.24 -3.78 -9.10
CA ASN A 89 -11.10 -3.75 -10.27
C ASN A 89 -12.18 -2.64 -10.20
N SER A 90 -11.81 -1.50 -9.67
CA SER A 90 -12.67 -0.30 -9.62
C SER A 90 -13.99 -0.48 -8.84
N GLY A 91 -14.02 -1.38 -7.86
CA GLY A 91 -15.17 -1.64 -7.00
C GLY A 91 -16.15 -2.69 -7.56
N MET A 92 -15.90 -3.24 -8.75
CA MET A 92 -16.80 -4.23 -9.35
C MET A 92 -16.87 -5.51 -8.50
N GLY A 93 -18.08 -5.96 -8.21
CA GLY A 93 -18.34 -7.18 -7.45
C GLY A 93 -18.43 -7.01 -5.93
N LEU A 94 -18.28 -5.80 -5.38
CA LEU A 94 -18.40 -5.56 -3.92
C LEU A 94 -19.78 -5.96 -3.39
N GLU A 95 -20.85 -5.65 -4.13
CA GLU A 95 -22.23 -5.95 -3.73
C GLU A 95 -22.55 -7.46 -3.77
N GLU A 96 -21.75 -8.23 -4.51
CA GLU A 96 -21.94 -9.67 -4.73
C GLU A 96 -21.18 -10.53 -3.71
N ILE A 97 -20.41 -9.91 -2.81
CA ILE A 97 -19.64 -10.64 -1.80
C ILE A 97 -20.62 -11.17 -0.76
N VAL A 98 -20.78 -12.48 -0.74
CA VAL A 98 -21.62 -13.23 0.22
C VAL A 98 -20.73 -14.10 1.10
N TYR A 99 -21.26 -14.50 2.26
CA TYR A 99 -20.65 -15.49 3.11
C TYR A 99 -21.53 -16.73 3.27
N ARG A 100 -20.92 -17.88 3.45
CA ARG A 100 -21.58 -19.18 3.39
C ARG A 100 -21.35 -19.97 4.68
N ALA A 101 -22.39 -20.73 5.02
CA ALA A 101 -22.29 -21.77 6.04
C ALA A 101 -21.33 -22.89 5.61
N PRO A 102 -20.83 -23.73 6.56
CA PRO A 102 -20.05 -24.91 6.23
C PRO A 102 -20.76 -25.89 5.27
N SER A 103 -22.09 -25.84 5.19
CA SER A 103 -22.89 -26.58 4.22
C SER A 103 -22.78 -26.05 2.78
N GLY A 104 -22.20 -24.87 2.56
CA GLY A 104 -22.16 -24.16 1.30
C GLY A 104 -23.36 -23.24 1.04
N GLU A 105 -24.36 -23.25 1.90
CA GLU A 105 -25.53 -22.36 1.79
C GLU A 105 -25.14 -20.90 2.05
N ILE A 106 -25.67 -19.99 1.21
CA ILE A 106 -25.47 -18.55 1.41
C ILE A 106 -26.25 -18.11 2.64
N ILE A 107 -25.56 -17.47 3.59
CA ILE A 107 -26.20 -16.90 4.79
C ILE A 107 -26.68 -15.47 4.48
N ASP A 108 -25.77 -14.58 4.01
CA ASP A 108 -26.11 -13.20 3.70
C ASP A 108 -24.99 -12.55 2.84
N THR A 109 -25.18 -11.29 2.45
CA THR A 109 -24.12 -10.43 1.90
C THR A 109 -23.15 -10.02 2.99
N PHE A 110 -21.85 -9.93 2.64
CA PHE A 110 -20.80 -9.59 3.59
C PHE A 110 -20.78 -8.10 3.95
N LEU A 111 -20.98 -7.24 2.96
CA LEU A 111 -20.89 -5.78 3.11
C LEU A 111 -22.27 -5.14 3.27
N THR A 112 -22.32 -4.08 4.06
CA THR A 112 -23.42 -3.13 4.11
C THR A 112 -23.24 -2.02 3.08
N GLN A 113 -24.31 -1.28 2.72
CA GLN A 113 -24.21 -0.22 1.71
C GLN A 113 -23.15 0.86 2.06
N PRO A 114 -23.05 1.37 3.30
CA PRO A 114 -21.99 2.33 3.63
C PRO A 114 -20.56 1.78 3.46
N GLU A 115 -20.35 0.47 3.69
CA GLU A 115 -19.06 -0.18 3.47
C GLU A 115 -18.75 -0.29 1.97
N ILE A 116 -19.75 -0.62 1.15
CA ILE A 116 -19.62 -0.65 -0.31
C ILE A 116 -19.25 0.73 -0.85
N ASP A 117 -19.93 1.78 -0.38
CA ASP A 117 -19.67 3.16 -0.79
C ASP A 117 -18.23 3.57 -0.43
N HIS A 118 -17.78 3.26 0.79
CA HIS A 118 -16.40 3.51 1.21
C HIS A 118 -15.39 2.72 0.39
N LEU A 119 -15.60 1.43 0.15
CA LEU A 119 -14.70 0.61 -0.65
C LEU A 119 -14.66 1.04 -2.12
N ASN A 120 -15.74 1.59 -2.65
CA ASN A 120 -15.75 2.25 -3.97
C ASN A 120 -14.86 3.50 -3.98
N ASP A 121 -14.84 4.30 -2.89
CA ASP A 121 -13.92 5.43 -2.75
C ASP A 121 -12.46 4.96 -2.71
N VAL A 122 -12.17 3.88 -1.95
CA VAL A 122 -10.86 3.24 -1.91
C VAL A 122 -10.45 2.73 -3.29
N ALA A 123 -11.34 2.05 -4.01
CA ALA A 123 -11.07 1.53 -5.36
C ALA A 123 -10.78 2.66 -6.37
N ARG A 124 -11.49 3.78 -6.29
CA ARG A 124 -11.20 4.98 -7.08
C ARG A 124 -9.82 5.55 -6.77
N LEU A 125 -9.46 5.65 -5.49
CA LEU A 125 -8.14 6.09 -5.06
C LEU A 125 -7.04 5.18 -5.62
N VAL A 126 -7.18 3.87 -5.49
CA VAL A 126 -6.25 2.88 -6.06
C VAL A 126 -6.13 3.06 -7.58
N GLY A 127 -7.24 3.29 -8.27
CA GLY A 127 -7.26 3.59 -9.71
C GLY A 127 -6.49 4.86 -10.10
N TYR A 128 -6.64 5.95 -9.35
CA TYR A 128 -5.87 7.19 -9.54
C TYR A 128 -4.38 6.99 -9.30
N ILE A 129 -4.07 6.29 -8.23
CA ILE A 129 -2.70 5.94 -7.88
C ILE A 129 -2.07 5.12 -9.04
N ASN A 130 -2.73 4.08 -9.56
CA ASN A 130 -2.25 3.25 -10.67
C ASN A 130 -2.01 4.06 -11.95
N LYS A 131 -2.89 5.00 -12.30
CA LYS A 131 -2.71 5.91 -13.45
C LYS A 131 -1.49 6.82 -13.25
N THR A 132 -1.38 7.44 -12.08
CA THR A 132 -0.26 8.33 -11.74
C THR A 132 1.07 7.58 -11.84
N LEU A 133 1.09 6.33 -11.40
CA LEU A 133 2.26 5.47 -11.48
C LEU A 133 2.73 5.23 -12.90
N LEU A 134 1.81 4.95 -13.81
CA LEU A 134 2.14 4.77 -15.23
C LEU A 134 2.89 5.99 -15.77
N TYR A 135 2.41 7.20 -15.46
CA TYR A 135 3.07 8.43 -15.89
C TYR A 135 4.43 8.64 -15.22
N LEU A 136 4.54 8.37 -13.91
CA LEU A 136 5.81 8.48 -13.21
C LEU A 136 6.84 7.45 -13.71
N THR A 137 6.40 6.23 -14.03
CA THR A 137 7.28 5.20 -14.61
C THR A 137 7.79 5.63 -15.97
N ALA A 138 6.92 6.12 -16.85
CA ALA A 138 7.30 6.64 -18.15
C ALA A 138 8.29 7.83 -18.01
N PHE A 139 8.00 8.77 -17.11
CA PHE A 139 8.88 9.89 -16.80
C PHE A 139 10.27 9.43 -16.35
N LEU A 140 10.34 8.50 -15.39
CA LEU A 140 11.60 7.96 -14.90
C LEU A 140 12.38 7.25 -16.00
N PHE A 141 11.70 6.46 -16.85
CA PHE A 141 12.31 5.81 -17.99
C PHE A 141 12.97 6.83 -18.95
N PHE A 142 12.26 7.90 -19.31
CA PHE A 142 12.81 8.95 -20.15
C PHE A 142 14.00 9.67 -19.50
N VAL A 143 13.96 9.95 -18.20
CA VAL A 143 15.07 10.54 -17.46
C VAL A 143 16.31 9.63 -17.48
N VAL A 144 16.13 8.34 -17.21
CA VAL A 144 17.23 7.35 -17.24
C VAL A 144 17.83 7.25 -18.66
N MET A 145 16.99 7.15 -19.68
CA MET A 145 17.42 7.10 -21.09
C MET A 145 18.17 8.37 -21.50
N PHE A 146 17.68 9.53 -21.10
CA PHE A 146 18.35 10.81 -21.35
C PHE A 146 19.73 10.86 -20.68
N CYS A 147 19.83 10.48 -19.40
CA CYS A 147 21.11 10.43 -18.68
C CYS A 147 22.09 9.43 -19.34
N TRP A 148 21.57 8.28 -19.76
CA TRP A 148 22.39 7.27 -20.45
C TRP A 148 22.91 7.77 -21.79
N THR A 149 22.07 8.40 -22.61
CA THR A 149 22.49 8.98 -23.90
C THR A 149 23.51 10.09 -23.73
N CYS A 150 23.38 10.94 -22.70
CA CYS A 150 24.37 11.97 -22.39
C CYS A 150 25.72 11.36 -21.95
N LYS A 151 25.68 10.28 -21.15
CA LYS A 151 26.91 9.53 -20.77
C LYS A 151 27.61 8.95 -22.00
N VAL A 152 26.89 8.24 -22.87
CA VAL A 152 27.44 7.54 -24.02
C VAL A 152 27.93 8.50 -25.12
N ARG A 153 27.13 9.53 -25.47
CA ARG A 153 27.43 10.42 -26.61
C ARG A 153 28.37 11.57 -26.26
N LYS A 154 28.28 12.11 -25.04
CA LYS A 154 29.00 13.34 -24.66
C LYS A 154 30.06 13.11 -23.59
N ASN A 155 30.23 11.89 -23.12
CA ASN A 155 31.09 11.54 -21.99
C ASN A 155 30.84 12.44 -20.75
N ILE A 156 29.62 12.98 -20.65
CA ILE A 156 29.21 13.84 -19.55
C ILE A 156 28.46 12.96 -18.54
N ASN A 157 29.07 12.72 -17.41
CA ASN A 157 28.40 12.06 -16.28
C ASN A 157 27.54 13.09 -15.53
N ILE A 158 26.31 13.32 -16.07
CA ILE A 158 25.30 14.19 -15.43
C ILE A 158 24.85 13.55 -14.12
N TRP A 159 24.77 12.24 -14.12
CA TRP A 159 24.47 11.41 -12.97
C TRP A 159 25.78 10.94 -12.36
N ARG A 160 26.38 11.72 -11.49
CA ARG A 160 27.26 11.11 -10.49
C ARG A 160 26.33 10.46 -9.46
N PRO A 161 26.21 9.13 -9.45
CA PRO A 161 25.31 8.50 -8.51
C PRO A 161 25.72 8.96 -7.12
N TYR A 162 24.79 9.53 -6.41
CA TYR A 162 24.79 9.47 -4.96
C TYR A 162 25.17 8.03 -4.67
N THR A 163 26.30 7.78 -4.02
CA THR A 163 26.76 6.40 -3.87
C THR A 163 25.59 5.59 -3.35
N ALA A 164 25.29 4.42 -3.96
CA ALA A 164 24.14 3.61 -3.56
C ALA A 164 24.05 3.42 -2.04
N GLY A 165 25.22 3.39 -1.35
CA GLY A 165 25.30 3.37 0.11
C GLY A 165 24.75 4.62 0.79
N LYS A 166 25.01 5.83 0.28
CA LYS A 166 24.48 7.07 0.89
C LYS A 166 22.96 7.19 0.68
N SER A 167 22.44 6.80 -0.50
CA SER A 167 21.01 6.75 -0.74
C SER A 167 20.33 5.69 0.14
N PHE A 168 20.96 4.56 0.33
CA PHE A 168 20.48 3.50 1.23
C PHE A 168 20.40 3.99 2.68
N VAL A 169 21.48 4.58 3.20
CA VAL A 169 21.51 5.13 4.56
C VAL A 169 20.47 6.25 4.74
N GLY A 170 20.34 7.15 3.75
CA GLY A 170 19.33 8.20 3.79
C GLY A 170 17.89 7.67 3.79
N MET A 171 17.62 6.66 2.98
CA MET A 171 16.29 6.02 2.94
C MET A 171 16.00 5.25 4.22
N LEU A 172 16.97 4.51 4.74
CA LEU A 172 16.83 3.81 6.02
C LEU A 172 16.57 4.81 7.17
N ALA A 173 17.32 5.93 7.21
CA ALA A 173 17.11 6.98 8.19
C ALA A 173 15.71 7.59 8.09
N LEU A 174 15.21 7.83 6.87
CA LEU A 174 13.84 8.32 6.64
C LEU A 174 12.79 7.32 7.13
N LEU A 175 12.94 6.04 6.82
CA LEU A 175 12.03 5.00 7.30
C LEU A 175 12.04 4.89 8.83
N LEU A 176 13.22 4.93 9.46
CA LEU A 176 13.34 4.92 10.91
C LEU A 176 12.71 6.17 11.54
N LEU A 177 12.86 7.33 10.92
CA LEU A 177 12.21 8.57 11.36
C LEU A 177 10.69 8.46 11.25
N CYS A 178 10.17 7.99 10.13
CA CYS A 178 8.73 7.75 9.94
C CYS A 178 8.19 6.75 10.98
N PHE A 179 8.91 5.65 11.19
CA PHE A 179 8.56 4.66 12.22
C PHE A 179 8.53 5.26 13.62
N ALA A 180 9.55 6.07 13.97
CA ALA A 180 9.61 6.76 15.26
C ALA A 180 8.44 7.74 15.43
N ILE A 181 8.11 8.52 14.38
CA ILE A 181 6.97 9.44 14.39
C ILE A 181 5.66 8.69 14.62
N VAL A 182 5.42 7.60 13.85
CA VAL A 182 4.22 6.76 14.00
C VAL A 182 4.15 6.15 15.40
N SER A 183 5.29 5.68 15.96
CA SER A 183 5.34 5.11 17.30
C SER A 183 5.03 6.13 18.40
N VAL A 184 5.46 7.38 18.23
CA VAL A 184 5.23 8.47 19.21
C VAL A 184 3.79 8.99 19.14
N ILE A 185 3.26 9.20 17.93
CA ILE A 185 1.88 9.70 17.71
C ILE A 185 0.86 8.60 18.06
N GLY A 186 1.20 7.36 17.83
CA GLY A 186 0.35 6.18 17.89
C GLY A 186 -0.18 5.80 16.50
N PRO A 187 -0.04 4.53 16.09
CA PRO A 187 -0.43 4.05 14.75
C PRO A 187 -1.91 4.31 14.45
N GLN A 188 -2.78 4.12 15.43
CA GLN A 188 -4.21 4.37 15.31
C GLN A 188 -4.52 5.85 14.99
N ARG A 189 -3.89 6.79 15.69
CA ARG A 189 -4.10 8.23 15.42
C ARG A 189 -3.61 8.62 14.03
N VAL A 190 -2.46 8.07 13.61
CA VAL A 190 -1.94 8.30 12.25
C VAL A 190 -2.91 7.74 11.22
N PHE A 191 -3.43 6.53 11.43
CA PHE A 191 -4.42 5.91 10.54
C PHE A 191 -5.68 6.78 10.41
N TYR A 192 -6.29 7.20 11.52
CA TYR A 192 -7.49 8.04 11.49
C TYR A 192 -7.24 9.41 10.85
N SER A 193 -6.13 10.07 11.17
CA SER A 193 -5.80 11.37 10.57
C SER A 193 -5.59 11.27 9.06
N LEU A 194 -4.96 10.20 8.57
CA LEU A 194 -4.78 9.95 7.15
C LEU A 194 -6.12 9.65 6.45
N HIS A 195 -6.98 8.83 7.07
CA HIS A 195 -8.30 8.53 6.53
C HIS A 195 -9.17 9.77 6.45
N GLU A 196 -9.22 10.57 7.50
CA GLU A 196 -9.96 11.83 7.51
C GLU A 196 -9.45 12.80 6.42
N TRP A 197 -8.14 12.89 6.24
CA TRP A 197 -7.57 13.75 5.20
C TRP A 197 -7.86 13.24 3.79
N VAL A 198 -7.72 11.93 3.55
CA VAL A 198 -7.90 11.32 2.21
C VAL A 198 -9.35 11.25 1.82
N PHE A 199 -10.25 10.85 2.75
CA PHE A 199 -11.66 10.61 2.50
C PHE A 199 -12.57 11.76 2.99
N SER A 200 -12.01 12.96 3.20
CA SER A 200 -12.78 14.14 3.59
C SER A 200 -13.88 14.45 2.58
N GLY A 201 -15.14 14.51 3.05
CA GLY A 201 -16.30 14.76 2.20
C GLY A 201 -16.76 13.57 1.34
N MET A 202 -16.20 12.39 1.55
CA MET A 202 -16.60 11.12 0.92
C MET A 202 -17.53 10.32 1.84
N ALA A 203 -17.82 9.05 1.47
CA ALA A 203 -18.64 8.14 2.27
C ALA A 203 -18.04 7.93 3.68
N PRO A 204 -18.86 7.58 4.69
CA PRO A 204 -18.37 7.21 5.99
C PRO A 204 -17.33 6.07 5.89
N TRP A 205 -16.22 6.21 6.60
CA TRP A 205 -15.11 5.24 6.58
C TRP A 205 -14.85 4.59 7.94
N HIS A 206 -15.50 5.09 9.01
CA HIS A 206 -15.35 4.57 10.36
C HIS A 206 -16.56 3.72 10.72
N PHE A 207 -16.33 2.42 10.90
CA PHE A 207 -17.36 1.45 11.22
C PHE A 207 -17.07 0.78 12.57
N TYR A 208 -18.10 0.55 13.36
CA TYR A 208 -18.01 -0.23 14.59
C TYR A 208 -18.20 -1.72 14.27
N PHE A 209 -17.55 -2.60 15.03
CA PHE A 209 -17.67 -4.06 14.83
C PHE A 209 -19.12 -4.56 14.98
N GLN A 210 -19.95 -3.86 15.76
CA GLN A 210 -21.38 -4.18 15.88
C GLN A 210 -22.17 -3.93 14.61
N ASP A 211 -21.65 -3.15 13.69
CA ASP A 211 -22.34 -2.76 12.45
C ASP A 211 -21.65 -3.27 11.19
N SER A 212 -20.42 -3.80 11.32
CA SER A 212 -19.54 -4.12 10.20
C SER A 212 -18.81 -5.45 10.43
N LEU A 213 -19.07 -6.43 9.57
CA LEU A 213 -18.29 -7.67 9.51
C LEU A 213 -16.89 -7.40 8.93
N MET A 214 -16.76 -6.43 8.03
CA MET A 214 -15.49 -5.99 7.50
C MET A 214 -14.55 -5.55 8.64
N THR A 215 -15.01 -4.70 9.57
CA THR A 215 -14.22 -4.26 10.72
C THR A 215 -13.89 -5.41 11.68
N THR A 216 -14.79 -6.39 11.80
CA THR A 216 -14.56 -7.59 12.62
C THR A 216 -13.45 -8.47 12.05
N MET A 217 -13.38 -8.60 10.71
CA MET A 217 -12.38 -9.42 10.02
C MET A 217 -11.07 -8.66 9.75
N LEU A 218 -11.19 -7.38 9.32
CA LEU A 218 -10.05 -6.53 8.98
C LEU A 218 -9.64 -5.69 10.20
N THR A 219 -9.03 -6.33 11.15
CA THR A 219 -8.63 -5.73 12.43
C THR A 219 -7.44 -4.77 12.28
N GLU A 220 -7.27 -3.85 13.26
CA GLU A 220 -6.10 -2.94 13.28
C GLU A 220 -4.74 -3.68 13.23
N PRO A 221 -4.52 -4.80 13.97
CA PRO A 221 -3.28 -5.58 13.85
C PRO A 221 -3.04 -6.13 12.44
N LEU A 222 -4.08 -6.58 11.75
CA LEU A 222 -3.96 -7.04 10.36
C LEU A 222 -3.51 -5.92 9.42
N PHE A 223 -4.11 -4.73 9.52
CA PHE A 223 -3.67 -3.56 8.73
C PHE A 223 -2.23 -3.18 9.04
N GLY A 224 -1.81 -3.26 10.30
CA GLY A 224 -0.42 -3.07 10.71
C GLY A 224 0.52 -4.07 10.03
N SER A 225 0.16 -5.35 10.04
CA SER A 225 0.93 -6.43 9.41
C SER A 225 1.03 -6.25 7.89
N ILE A 226 -0.06 -5.92 7.22
CA ILE A 226 -0.08 -5.62 5.77
C ILE A 226 0.78 -4.39 5.46
N SER A 227 0.72 -3.34 6.28
CA SER A 227 1.53 -2.14 6.09
C SER A 227 3.04 -2.43 6.22
N ILE A 228 3.44 -3.26 7.19
CA ILE A 228 4.83 -3.70 7.34
C ILE A 228 5.27 -4.49 6.11
N LEU A 229 4.45 -5.43 5.62
CA LEU A 229 4.75 -6.20 4.40
C LEU A 229 4.92 -5.30 3.18
N LEU A 230 4.05 -4.32 3.00
CA LEU A 230 4.13 -3.35 1.91
C LEU A 230 5.44 -2.55 1.94
N VAL A 231 5.80 -2.01 3.11
CA VAL A 231 7.02 -1.22 3.28
C VAL A 231 8.27 -2.09 3.11
N ALA A 232 8.30 -3.30 3.68
CA ALA A 232 9.43 -4.22 3.58
C ALA A 232 9.67 -4.66 2.12
N THR A 233 8.60 -5.02 1.41
CA THR A 233 8.66 -5.41 -0.01
C THR A 233 9.09 -4.23 -0.88
N ALA A 234 8.53 -3.04 -0.65
CA ALA A 234 8.93 -1.83 -1.37
C ALA A 234 10.41 -1.48 -1.16
N PHE A 235 10.90 -1.65 0.07
CA PHE A 235 12.30 -1.42 0.40
C PHE A 235 13.22 -2.43 -0.30
N ALA A 236 12.85 -3.71 -0.35
CA ALA A 236 13.58 -4.73 -1.08
C ALA A 236 13.65 -4.40 -2.58
N ILE A 237 12.53 -4.06 -3.20
CA ILE A 237 12.47 -3.66 -4.63
C ILE A 237 13.36 -2.43 -4.87
N TRP A 238 13.23 -1.41 -4.02
CA TRP A 238 14.05 -0.19 -4.12
C TRP A 238 15.55 -0.49 -4.03
N PHE A 239 15.97 -1.38 -3.12
CA PHE A 239 17.36 -1.79 -2.99
C PHE A 239 17.88 -2.44 -4.28
N PHE A 240 17.14 -3.42 -4.83
CA PHE A 240 17.52 -4.09 -6.08
C PHE A 240 17.56 -3.13 -7.26
N LEU A 241 16.58 -2.24 -7.41
CA LEU A 241 16.58 -1.21 -8.46
C LEU A 241 17.76 -0.24 -8.32
N SER A 242 18.09 0.17 -7.11
CA SER A 242 19.23 1.06 -6.84
C SER A 242 20.56 0.42 -7.25
N VAL A 243 20.73 -0.87 -6.97
CA VAL A 243 21.92 -1.65 -7.39
C VAL A 243 21.97 -1.76 -8.93
N LEU A 244 20.83 -2.05 -9.57
CA LEU A 244 20.73 -2.19 -11.02
C LEU A 244 21.05 -0.86 -11.74
N ILE A 245 20.45 0.24 -11.31
CA ILE A 245 20.69 1.58 -11.85
C ILE A 245 22.16 1.96 -11.69
N LYS A 246 22.78 1.64 -10.56
CA LYS A 246 24.21 1.86 -10.36
C LYS A 246 25.05 1.08 -11.35
N ARG A 247 24.71 -0.17 -11.68
CA ARG A 247 25.43 -0.98 -12.68
C ARG A 247 25.31 -0.41 -14.10
N ILE A 248 24.15 0.15 -14.44
CA ILE A 248 23.89 0.71 -15.78
C ILE A 248 24.54 2.09 -15.95
N LEU A 249 24.47 2.94 -14.94
CA LEU A 249 24.89 4.34 -15.02
C LEU A 249 26.30 4.60 -14.38
N GLY A 250 26.80 3.71 -13.56
CA GLY A 250 28.15 3.77 -12.97
C GLY A 250 29.19 3.21 -13.92
#